data_41c8772b3a533f881b54656e75b183e7
#
_entry.id   41c8772b3a533f881b54656e75b183e7
#
_cell.length_a   1.000
_cell.length_b   1.000
_cell.length_c   1.000
_cell.angle_alpha   90.00
_cell.angle_beta   90.00
_cell.angle_gamma   90.00
#
_symmetry.space_group_name_H-M   'P 1'
#
loop_
_entity.id
_entity.type
_entity.pdbx_description
1 polymer ?
#
loop_
_entity_poly.entity_id
_entity_poly.type
_entity_poly.pdbx_seq_one_letter_code
_entity_poly.pdbx_strand_id
1 'polypeptide(L)'
;MPRTGKGKILVIDDDEKVLSIAKRNLEAAGYEVLVASSALKMPQIVQREKPDLVLLDIEMPALSGEHVLDLATLFDFLRTTPIVLHSAKSDEELQSLVERSQAKGYIKKTSNAITFVSQVEQFLIAND
;
A
#
# COMPACT_ATOMS: atom_id res chain seq x y z
N MET A 1 16.43 5.37 -15.83
CA MET A 1 15.79 4.61 -16.88
C MET A 1 14.28 4.85 -16.85
N PRO A 2 13.69 5.20 -17.98
CA PRO A 2 12.25 5.43 -17.99
C PRO A 2 11.49 4.14 -17.70
N ARG A 3 10.44 4.28 -16.93
CA ARG A 3 9.59 3.14 -16.61
C ARG A 3 8.65 2.83 -17.75
N THR A 4 8.39 1.54 -17.92
CA THR A 4 7.30 1.11 -18.78
C THR A 4 6.04 1.12 -17.93
N GLY A 5 5.00 1.82 -18.36
CA GLY A 5 3.77 1.94 -17.62
C GLY A 5 3.74 3.12 -16.67
N LYS A 6 2.76 3.13 -15.77
CA LYS A 6 2.47 4.29 -14.91
C LYS A 6 3.25 4.33 -13.60
N GLY A 7 3.80 3.22 -13.18
CA GLY A 7 4.51 3.14 -11.93
C GLY A 7 4.42 1.74 -11.31
N LYS A 8 5.03 1.59 -10.14
CA LYS A 8 5.13 0.31 -9.44
C LYS A 8 4.44 0.42 -8.08
N ILE A 9 3.56 -0.52 -7.77
CA ILE A 9 2.79 -0.54 -6.53
C ILE A 9 3.02 -1.87 -5.82
N LEU A 10 3.31 -1.80 -4.51
CA LEU A 10 3.41 -2.98 -3.66
C LEU A 10 2.13 -3.10 -2.84
N VAL A 11 1.44 -4.24 -2.92
CA VAL A 11 0.24 -4.51 -2.14
C VAL A 11 0.55 -5.58 -1.10
N ILE A 12 0.30 -5.28 0.15
CA ILE A 12 0.54 -6.20 1.28
C ILE A 12 -0.78 -6.51 1.96
N ASP A 13 -1.17 -7.78 1.96
CA ASP A 13 -2.43 -8.24 2.54
C ASP A 13 -2.30 -9.76 2.75
N ASP A 14 -2.79 -10.29 3.87
CA ASP A 14 -2.72 -11.73 4.12
C ASP A 14 -3.81 -12.51 3.38
N ASP A 15 -4.79 -11.83 2.80
CA ASP A 15 -5.84 -12.47 2.00
C ASP A 15 -5.42 -12.52 0.55
N GLU A 16 -5.14 -13.74 0.05
CA GLU A 16 -4.68 -13.92 -1.31
C GLU A 16 -5.71 -13.50 -2.36
N LYS A 17 -7.00 -13.54 -2.02
CA LYS A 17 -8.04 -13.06 -2.94
C LYS A 17 -7.96 -11.56 -3.11
N VAL A 18 -7.72 -10.83 -2.03
CA VAL A 18 -7.54 -9.38 -2.09
C VAL A 18 -6.31 -9.04 -2.92
N LEU A 19 -5.19 -9.74 -2.70
CA LEU A 19 -3.97 -9.54 -3.49
C LEU A 19 -4.20 -9.78 -4.97
N SER A 20 -4.88 -10.87 -5.30
CA SER A 20 -5.13 -11.24 -6.70
C SER A 20 -6.02 -10.21 -7.40
N ILE A 21 -7.07 -9.76 -6.74
CA ILE A 21 -8.00 -8.79 -7.31
C ILE A 21 -7.33 -7.43 -7.46
N ALA A 22 -6.60 -6.98 -6.44
CA ALA A 22 -5.89 -5.71 -6.50
C ALA A 22 -4.85 -5.71 -7.62
N LYS A 23 -4.08 -6.79 -7.73
CA LYS A 23 -3.08 -6.93 -8.78
C LYS A 23 -3.70 -6.84 -10.17
N ARG A 24 -4.77 -7.60 -10.40
CA ARG A 24 -5.45 -7.62 -11.69
C ARG A 24 -5.97 -6.22 -12.05
N ASN A 25 -6.63 -5.56 -11.11
CA ASN A 25 -7.22 -4.25 -11.36
C ASN A 25 -6.16 -3.18 -11.62
N LEU A 26 -5.10 -3.18 -10.85
CA LEU A 26 -4.03 -2.19 -11.02
C LEU A 26 -3.21 -2.45 -12.27
N GLU A 27 -2.94 -3.71 -12.59
CA GLU A 27 -2.23 -4.04 -13.84
C GLU A 27 -3.05 -3.65 -15.06
N ALA A 28 -4.36 -3.87 -15.01
CA ALA A 28 -5.24 -3.45 -16.10
C ALA A 28 -5.23 -1.93 -16.29
N ALA A 29 -4.93 -1.18 -15.25
CA ALA A 29 -4.82 0.28 -15.31
C ALA A 29 -3.42 0.76 -15.73
N GLY A 30 -2.47 -0.15 -15.95
CA GLY A 30 -1.14 0.19 -16.46
C GLY A 30 -0.01 0.19 -15.44
N TYR A 31 -0.27 -0.26 -14.21
CA TYR A 31 0.76 -0.30 -13.17
C TYR A 31 1.49 -1.64 -13.14
N GLU A 32 2.74 -1.61 -12.71
CA GLU A 32 3.45 -2.82 -12.33
C GLU A 32 3.11 -3.09 -10.86
N VAL A 33 2.70 -4.33 -10.54
CA VAL A 33 2.21 -4.65 -9.20
C VAL A 33 3.01 -5.79 -8.59
N LEU A 34 3.50 -5.55 -7.37
CA LEU A 34 4.12 -6.57 -6.54
C LEU A 34 3.17 -6.87 -5.40
N VAL A 35 3.12 -8.13 -4.98
CA VAL A 35 2.25 -8.52 -3.86
C VAL A 35 3.07 -9.24 -2.81
N ALA A 36 2.67 -9.09 -1.56
CA ALA A 36 3.27 -9.83 -0.44
C ALA A 36 2.18 -10.15 0.57
N SER A 37 2.21 -11.37 1.10
CA SER A 37 1.24 -11.82 2.08
C SER A 37 1.68 -11.56 3.52
N SER A 38 2.85 -10.96 3.71
CA SER A 38 3.39 -10.66 5.03
C SER A 38 4.05 -9.29 5.03
N ALA A 39 3.76 -8.51 6.05
CA ALA A 39 4.37 -7.20 6.25
C ALA A 39 5.84 -7.31 6.68
N LEU A 40 6.27 -8.48 7.16
CA LEU A 40 7.65 -8.68 7.60
C LEU A 40 8.66 -8.49 6.46
N LYS A 41 8.25 -8.74 5.23
CA LYS A 41 9.13 -8.62 4.08
C LYS A 41 9.12 -7.22 3.46
N MET A 42 8.29 -6.33 3.96
CA MET A 42 8.12 -5.01 3.37
C MET A 42 9.43 -4.23 3.26
N PRO A 43 10.28 -4.14 4.31
CA PRO A 43 11.52 -3.37 4.19
C PRO A 43 12.45 -3.88 3.10
N GLN A 44 12.59 -5.20 2.96
CA GLN A 44 13.44 -5.79 1.94
C GLN A 44 12.93 -5.52 0.54
N ILE A 45 11.61 -5.66 0.35
CA ILE A 45 10.98 -5.45 -0.95
C ILE A 45 11.08 -3.98 -1.34
N VAL A 46 10.80 -3.06 -0.42
CA VAL A 46 10.88 -1.62 -0.70
C VAL A 46 12.30 -1.23 -1.09
N GLN A 47 13.30 -1.75 -0.39
CA GLN A 47 14.70 -1.45 -0.68
C GLN A 47 15.11 -1.98 -2.06
N ARG A 48 14.68 -3.18 -2.41
CA ARG A 48 15.07 -3.83 -3.66
C ARG A 48 14.29 -3.29 -4.86
N GLU A 49 12.98 -3.18 -4.72
CA GLU A 49 12.08 -2.88 -5.85
C GLU A 49 11.74 -1.40 -5.98
N LYS A 50 11.89 -0.64 -4.92
CA LYS A 50 11.62 0.80 -4.90
C LYS A 50 10.25 1.17 -5.48
N PRO A 51 9.16 0.63 -4.90
CA PRO A 51 7.83 0.94 -5.41
C PRO A 51 7.48 2.41 -5.20
N ASP A 52 6.57 2.90 -6.01
CA ASP A 52 6.09 4.28 -5.90
C ASP A 52 5.06 4.43 -4.80
N LEU A 53 4.41 3.33 -4.44
CA LEU A 53 3.35 3.33 -3.43
C LEU A 53 3.27 1.95 -2.79
N VAL A 54 3.02 1.91 -1.48
CA VAL A 54 2.73 0.68 -0.75
C VAL A 54 1.31 0.76 -0.22
N LEU A 55 0.48 -0.24 -0.55
CA LEU A 55 -0.84 -0.42 0.06
C LEU A 55 -0.68 -1.48 1.15
N LEU A 56 -0.94 -1.09 2.40
CA LEU A 56 -0.69 -1.95 3.55
C LEU A 56 -1.99 -2.25 4.28
N ASP A 57 -2.36 -3.54 4.33
CA ASP A 57 -3.44 -4.00 5.18
C ASP A 57 -2.97 -4.02 6.64
N ILE A 58 -3.75 -3.40 7.52
CA ILE A 58 -3.43 -3.31 8.94
C ILE A 58 -4.14 -4.36 9.79
N GLU A 59 -4.92 -5.24 9.15
CA GLU A 59 -5.70 -6.25 9.86
C GLU A 59 -5.08 -7.63 9.79
N MET A 60 -3.77 -7.72 9.54
CA MET A 60 -3.08 -9.00 9.46
C MET A 60 -2.85 -9.58 10.85
N PRO A 61 -3.25 -10.84 11.08
CA PRO A 61 -3.18 -11.40 12.43
C PRO A 61 -1.78 -11.68 12.97
N ALA A 62 -0.83 -11.97 12.10
CA ALA A 62 0.51 -12.36 12.55
C ALA A 62 1.38 -11.17 12.93
N LEU A 63 1.15 -10.02 12.30
CA LEU A 63 1.89 -8.80 12.58
C LEU A 63 1.02 -7.62 12.22
N SER A 64 0.73 -6.78 13.21
CA SER A 64 -0.08 -5.59 13.00
C SER A 64 0.61 -4.63 12.03
N GLY A 65 -0.15 -4.08 11.08
CA GLY A 65 0.34 -3.03 10.20
C GLY A 65 0.83 -1.82 10.98
N GLU A 66 0.26 -1.57 12.16
CA GLU A 66 0.71 -0.50 13.03
C GLU A 66 2.17 -0.69 13.45
N HIS A 67 2.55 -1.92 13.79
CA HIS A 67 3.92 -2.22 14.18
C HIS A 67 4.89 -2.02 13.02
N VAL A 68 4.45 -2.35 11.81
CA VAL A 68 5.29 -2.14 10.61
C VAL A 68 5.51 -0.66 10.37
N LEU A 69 4.47 0.17 10.56
CA LEU A 69 4.61 1.61 10.41
C LEU A 69 5.56 2.20 11.45
N ASP A 70 5.53 1.69 12.68
CA ASP A 70 6.48 2.10 13.72
C ASP A 70 7.91 1.73 13.32
N LEU A 71 8.12 0.53 12.80
CA LEU A 71 9.43 0.10 12.32
C LEU A 71 9.88 0.93 11.12
N ALA A 72 8.95 1.29 10.24
CA ALA A 72 9.27 2.07 9.05
C ALA A 72 9.89 3.42 9.40
N THR A 73 9.54 4.00 10.53
CA THR A 73 10.11 5.29 10.95
C THR A 73 11.59 5.19 11.29
N LEU A 74 12.08 3.99 11.57
CA LEU A 74 13.48 3.76 11.90
C LEU A 74 14.39 3.68 10.68
N PHE A 75 13.81 3.55 9.50
CA PHE A 75 14.59 3.36 8.27
C PHE A 75 14.34 4.52 7.32
N ASP A 76 15.41 5.26 7.01
CA ASP A 76 15.32 6.45 6.16
C ASP A 76 14.74 6.14 4.78
N PHE A 77 15.10 4.99 4.20
CA PHE A 77 14.63 4.67 2.86
C PHE A 77 13.11 4.46 2.80
N LEU A 78 12.47 4.13 3.91
CA LEU A 78 11.02 3.96 3.96
C LEU A 78 10.30 5.30 4.04
N ARG A 79 10.99 6.37 4.45
CA ARG A 79 10.39 7.71 4.52
C ARG A 79 10.05 8.26 3.14
N THR A 80 10.78 7.84 2.11
CA THR A 80 10.58 8.33 0.75
C THR A 80 9.54 7.51 -0.01
N THR A 81 9.08 6.40 0.55
CA THR A 81 8.08 5.56 -0.08
C THR A 81 6.74 5.79 0.60
N PRO A 82 5.75 6.33 -0.10
CA PRO A 82 4.45 6.58 0.52
C PRO A 82 3.75 5.27 0.85
N ILE A 83 3.27 5.17 2.09
CA ILE A 83 2.51 4.03 2.58
C ILE A 83 1.07 4.48 2.79
N VAL A 84 0.13 3.79 2.17
CA VAL A 84 -1.29 4.06 2.28
C VAL A 84 -1.96 2.83 2.90
N LEU A 85 -2.77 3.06 3.93
CA LEU A 85 -3.47 1.97 4.60
C LEU A 85 -4.62 1.48 3.72
N HIS A 86 -4.83 0.17 3.67
CA HIS A 86 -5.88 -0.45 2.87
C HIS A 86 -6.66 -1.40 3.77
N SER A 87 -7.86 -1.00 4.20
CA SER A 87 -8.57 -1.70 5.26
C SER A 87 -10.08 -1.54 5.15
N ALA A 88 -10.80 -2.46 5.80
CA ALA A 88 -12.25 -2.37 5.95
C ALA A 88 -12.67 -1.63 7.23
N LYS A 89 -11.73 -1.18 8.05
CA LYS A 89 -12.04 -0.44 9.28
C LYS A 89 -12.80 0.86 8.97
N SER A 90 -13.42 1.43 10.01
CA SER A 90 -14.17 2.68 9.86
C SER A 90 -13.26 3.84 9.49
N ASP A 91 -13.85 4.87 8.89
CA ASP A 91 -13.10 6.08 8.54
C ASP A 91 -12.45 6.72 9.77
N GLU A 92 -13.15 6.71 10.90
CA GLU A 92 -12.62 7.29 12.15
C GLU A 92 -11.38 6.55 12.61
N GLU A 93 -11.42 5.21 12.59
CA GLU A 93 -10.26 4.41 12.99
C GLU A 93 -9.08 4.61 12.04
N LEU A 94 -9.35 4.63 10.74
CA LEU A 94 -8.30 4.80 9.75
C LEU A 94 -7.69 6.19 9.81
N GLN A 95 -8.51 7.23 10.01
CA GLN A 95 -8.01 8.58 10.15
C GLN A 95 -7.10 8.70 11.37
N SER A 96 -7.50 8.09 12.49
CA SER A 96 -6.67 8.09 13.70
C SER A 96 -5.32 7.40 13.47
N LEU A 97 -5.33 6.29 12.75
CA LEU A 97 -4.09 5.56 12.45
C LEU A 97 -3.17 6.36 11.54
N VAL A 98 -3.74 7.05 10.55
CA VAL A 98 -2.95 7.92 9.67
C VAL A 98 -2.29 9.04 10.49
N GLU A 99 -3.01 9.65 11.40
CA GLU A 99 -2.48 10.74 12.24
C GLU A 99 -1.36 10.29 13.15
N ARG A 100 -1.40 9.03 13.62
CA ARG A 100 -0.42 8.47 14.56
C ARG A 100 0.74 7.77 13.88
N SER A 101 0.76 7.69 12.55
CA SER A 101 1.74 6.90 11.82
C SER A 101 2.43 7.73 10.76
N GLN A 102 3.24 7.08 9.92
CA GLN A 102 3.87 7.73 8.77
C GLN A 102 3.07 7.52 7.49
N ALA A 103 1.87 6.95 7.59
CA ALA A 103 1.02 6.72 6.42
C ALA A 103 0.59 8.04 5.80
N LYS A 104 0.51 8.07 4.48
CA LYS A 104 0.06 9.26 3.73
C LYS A 104 -1.45 9.40 3.73
N GLY A 105 -2.17 8.31 3.96
CA GLY A 105 -3.61 8.30 3.97
C GLY A 105 -4.12 6.87 4.02
N TYR A 106 -5.39 6.71 3.66
CA TYR A 106 -6.00 5.39 3.64
C TYR A 106 -6.96 5.24 2.48
N ILE A 107 -7.19 3.98 2.09
CA ILE A 107 -8.20 3.58 1.12
C ILE A 107 -9.02 2.49 1.77
N LYS A 108 -10.33 2.65 1.83
CA LYS A 108 -11.21 1.61 2.36
C LYS A 108 -11.35 0.50 1.34
N LYS A 109 -11.34 -0.76 1.80
CA LYS A 109 -11.56 -1.89 0.91
C LYS A 109 -12.93 -1.79 0.27
N THR A 110 -12.96 -1.97 -1.04
CA THR A 110 -14.18 -1.88 -1.84
C THR A 110 -14.15 -2.93 -2.93
N SER A 111 -15.33 -3.43 -3.30
CA SER A 111 -15.47 -4.34 -4.45
C SER A 111 -15.54 -3.58 -5.77
N ASN A 112 -15.61 -2.26 -5.74
CA ASN A 112 -15.69 -1.45 -6.96
C ASN A 112 -14.28 -1.16 -7.49
N ALA A 113 -13.92 -1.82 -8.60
CA ALA A 113 -12.58 -1.71 -9.18
C ALA A 113 -12.26 -0.29 -9.63
N ILE A 114 -13.23 0.41 -10.21
CA ILE A 114 -13.02 1.78 -10.69
C ILE A 114 -12.72 2.71 -9.54
N THR A 115 -13.48 2.61 -8.45
CA THR A 115 -13.27 3.42 -7.25
C THR A 115 -11.88 3.14 -6.66
N PHE A 116 -11.52 1.86 -6.55
CA PHE A 116 -10.23 1.46 -6.00
C PHE A 116 -9.06 2.05 -6.79
N VAL A 117 -9.07 1.85 -8.10
CA VAL A 117 -8.01 2.34 -8.99
C VAL A 117 -7.93 3.87 -8.92
N SER A 118 -9.07 4.54 -8.95
CA SER A 118 -9.13 6.01 -8.88
C SER A 118 -8.49 6.54 -7.60
N GLN A 119 -8.79 5.90 -6.46
CA GLN A 119 -8.22 6.31 -5.17
C GLN A 119 -6.71 6.09 -5.11
N VAL A 120 -6.24 4.97 -5.65
CA VAL A 120 -4.79 4.70 -5.74
C VAL A 120 -4.11 5.77 -6.59
N GLU A 121 -4.70 6.09 -7.73
CA GLU A 121 -4.12 7.09 -8.64
C GLU A 121 -3.98 8.46 -8.00
N GLN A 122 -4.94 8.84 -7.15
CA GLN A 122 -4.86 10.12 -6.46
C GLN A 122 -3.63 10.22 -5.57
N PHE A 123 -3.27 9.14 -4.88
CA PHE A 123 -2.06 9.14 -4.06
C PHE A 123 -0.79 9.23 -4.90
N LEU A 124 -0.76 8.61 -6.05
CA LEU A 124 0.40 8.65 -6.94
C LEU A 124 0.59 10.04 -7.54
N ILE A 125 -0.50 10.70 -7.95
CA ILE A 125 -0.45 12.05 -8.49
C ILE A 125 0.04 13.03 -7.43
N ALA A 126 -0.40 12.88 -6.19
CA ALA A 126 -0.03 13.79 -5.11
C ALA A 126 1.45 13.71 -4.74
N ASN A 127 2.14 12.64 -5.13
CA ASN A 127 3.56 12.44 -4.80
C ASN A 127 4.51 12.76 -5.96
N ASP A 128 4.00 13.21 -7.07
CA ASP A 128 4.84 13.59 -8.21
C ASP A 128 5.48 14.96 -8.03
#